data_98521d3eead92c6c2dae1b63157fb269
#
_entry.id   98521d3eead92c6c2dae1b63157fb269
#
_cell.length_a   1.000
_cell.length_b   1.000
_cell.length_c   1.000
_cell.angle_alpha   90.00
_cell.angle_beta   90.00
_cell.angle_gamma   90.00
#
_symmetry.space_group_name_H-M   'P 1'
#
loop_
_entity.id
_entity.type
_entity.pdbx_description
1 polymer ?
#
loop_
_entity_poly.entity_id
_entity_poly.type
_entity_poly.pdbx_seq_one_letter_code
_entity_poly.pdbx_strand_id
1 'polypeptide(L)'
;GGSKSKTPFHHDVSYFDMEGTMCVLWLPLQPSKKDEGVAWVKGSHLWNKLFLRVLFKDGHKIEGDECIINGKKYETPPDILGNKDKYEFLNWDCDLGDCVIFDMRTLHGVISPSIPNKTLSRYTLRVAKEDTKISYIGDWTSYNYRKAMQDAGYKNGDPLGGEMFPTLYKST
;
A
#
# COMPACT_ATOMS: atom_id res chain seq x y z
N GLY A 1 10.14 15.81 5.71
CA GLY A 1 11.42 15.51 5.06
C GLY A 1 11.20 14.56 3.91
N GLY A 2 11.56 14.99 2.69
CA GLY A 2 11.46 14.14 1.51
C GLY A 2 12.50 13.01 1.54
N SER A 3 12.09 11.81 1.14
CA SER A 3 13.02 10.70 0.92
C SER A 3 13.82 10.96 -0.36
N LYS A 4 15.13 10.76 -0.31
CA LYS A 4 15.99 10.71 -1.50
C LYS A 4 15.99 9.35 -2.18
N SER A 5 15.23 8.37 -1.65
CA SER A 5 15.08 7.04 -2.21
C SER A 5 13.78 6.92 -3.01
N LYS A 6 13.81 6.13 -4.07
CA LYS A 6 12.63 5.77 -4.84
C LYS A 6 11.70 4.89 -3.99
N THR A 7 10.40 5.00 -4.19
CA THR A 7 9.45 4.06 -3.61
C THR A 7 9.63 2.69 -4.27
N PRO A 8 10.01 1.64 -3.51
CA PRO A 8 10.12 0.29 -4.05
C PRO A 8 8.77 -0.24 -4.50
N PHE A 9 8.75 -1.27 -5.37
CA PHE A 9 7.50 -1.96 -5.65
C PHE A 9 7.04 -2.76 -4.42
N HIS A 10 5.83 -2.49 -3.99
CA HIS A 10 5.18 -3.08 -2.83
C HIS A 10 3.67 -3.07 -3.01
N HIS A 11 2.94 -3.75 -2.15
CA HIS A 11 1.52 -3.58 -1.98
C HIS A 11 1.21 -3.05 -0.57
N ASP A 12 0.17 -2.24 -0.45
CA ASP A 12 -0.11 -1.55 0.82
C ASP A 12 -0.63 -2.47 1.92
N VAL A 13 -1.31 -3.55 1.56
CA VAL A 13 -1.98 -4.44 2.54
C VAL A 13 -1.04 -5.00 3.60
N SER A 14 0.22 -5.22 3.30
CA SER A 14 1.22 -5.74 4.26
C SER A 14 1.68 -4.74 5.32
N TYR A 15 1.24 -3.49 5.23
CA TYR A 15 1.62 -2.46 6.20
C TYR A 15 0.50 -2.17 7.22
N PHE A 16 -0.63 -2.86 7.09
CA PHE A 16 -1.81 -2.64 7.92
C PHE A 16 -2.29 -3.94 8.56
N ASP A 17 -2.68 -3.86 9.82
CA ASP A 17 -3.26 -4.96 10.59
C ASP A 17 -4.76 -5.13 10.28
N MET A 18 -5.07 -5.30 9.00
CA MET A 18 -6.45 -5.41 8.51
C MET A 18 -6.54 -6.41 7.37
N GLU A 19 -7.70 -7.04 7.22
CA GLU A 19 -8.04 -7.89 6.09
C GLU A 19 -9.45 -7.62 5.59
N GLY A 20 -9.68 -7.76 4.29
CA GLY A 20 -10.96 -7.48 3.64
C GLY A 20 -10.77 -6.66 2.38
N THR A 21 -11.84 -6.02 1.93
CA THR A 21 -11.82 -5.19 0.72
C THR A 21 -11.41 -3.76 1.06
N MET A 22 -10.24 -3.36 0.60
CA MET A 22 -9.69 -2.02 0.85
C MET A 22 -9.13 -1.41 -0.41
N CYS A 23 -9.24 -0.11 -0.56
CA CYS A 23 -8.60 0.64 -1.64
C CYS A 23 -7.86 1.87 -1.14
N VAL A 24 -6.97 2.35 -1.98
CA VAL A 24 -6.19 3.58 -1.78
C VAL A 24 -6.67 4.61 -2.79
N LEU A 25 -6.92 5.83 -2.29
CA LEU A 25 -7.04 7.02 -3.10
C LEU A 25 -5.69 7.73 -3.07
N TRP A 26 -5.08 7.90 -4.23
CA TRP A 26 -3.80 8.60 -4.38
C TRP A 26 -4.03 9.91 -5.16
N LEU A 27 -3.75 11.03 -4.51
CA LEU A 27 -4.00 12.36 -5.04
C LEU A 27 -2.68 13.13 -5.12
N PRO A 28 -2.24 13.57 -6.30
CA PRO A 28 -1.12 14.50 -6.42
C PRO A 28 -1.51 15.88 -5.89
N LEU A 29 -0.62 16.52 -5.13
CA LEU A 29 -0.81 17.89 -4.63
C LEU A 29 -0.13 18.94 -5.53
N GLN A 30 0.44 18.50 -6.63
CA GLN A 30 0.94 19.30 -7.75
C GLN A 30 0.99 18.43 -9.01
N PRO A 31 1.01 19.02 -10.21
CA PRO A 31 1.13 18.24 -11.44
C PRO A 31 2.37 17.34 -11.43
N SER A 32 2.21 16.08 -11.84
CA SER A 32 3.27 15.11 -11.99
C SER A 32 3.20 14.41 -13.34
N LYS A 33 4.34 14.18 -13.97
CA LYS A 33 4.43 13.42 -15.21
C LYS A 33 4.47 11.91 -14.90
N LYS A 34 4.00 11.10 -15.84
CA LYS A 34 4.00 9.64 -15.69
C LYS A 34 5.37 9.05 -15.35
N ASP A 35 6.46 9.69 -15.83
CA ASP A 35 7.83 9.24 -15.57
C ASP A 35 8.36 9.71 -14.21
N GLU A 36 7.68 10.63 -13.53
CA GLU A 36 8.04 11.16 -12.21
C GLU A 36 7.24 10.49 -11.09
N GLY A 37 6.11 9.90 -11.42
CA GLY A 37 5.13 9.37 -10.50
C GLY A 37 5.29 7.89 -10.18
N VAL A 38 4.25 7.38 -9.55
CA VAL A 38 4.08 5.97 -9.23
C VAL A 38 3.56 5.23 -10.46
N ALA A 39 4.00 4.00 -10.65
CA ALA A 39 3.44 3.07 -11.62
C ALA A 39 2.82 1.86 -10.89
N TRP A 40 1.73 1.36 -11.43
CA TRP A 40 0.99 0.22 -10.90
C TRP A 40 1.15 -0.98 -11.84
N VAL A 41 1.42 -2.16 -11.28
CA VAL A 41 1.46 -3.41 -12.06
C VAL A 41 0.02 -3.84 -12.35
N LYS A 42 -0.38 -3.79 -13.62
CA LYS A 42 -1.73 -4.11 -14.06
C LYS A 42 -2.17 -5.50 -13.63
N GLY A 43 -3.31 -5.59 -12.99
CA GLY A 43 -3.92 -6.84 -12.57
C GLY A 43 -3.24 -7.55 -11.39
N SER A 44 -2.19 -6.99 -10.78
CA SER A 44 -1.44 -7.66 -9.70
C SER A 44 -2.28 -7.94 -8.45
N HIS A 45 -3.33 -7.18 -8.17
CA HIS A 45 -4.29 -7.45 -7.10
C HIS A 45 -5.07 -8.76 -7.28
N LEU A 46 -5.15 -9.27 -8.51
CA LEU A 46 -5.82 -10.53 -8.85
C LEU A 46 -4.92 -11.77 -8.72
N TRP A 47 -3.63 -11.61 -8.40
CA TRP A 47 -2.71 -12.74 -8.29
C TRP A 47 -2.98 -13.65 -7.09
N ASN A 48 -3.88 -13.24 -6.20
CA ASN A 48 -4.21 -13.96 -4.97
C ASN A 48 -2.97 -14.27 -4.11
N LYS A 49 -2.04 -13.32 -4.04
CA LYS A 49 -0.78 -13.39 -3.30
C LYS A 49 -0.66 -12.26 -2.30
N LEU A 50 -0.06 -12.56 -1.16
CA LEU A 50 0.38 -11.57 -0.19
C LEU A 50 1.91 -11.57 -0.16
N PHE A 51 2.47 -10.38 -0.09
CA PHE A 51 3.91 -10.20 -0.10
C PHE A 51 4.41 -9.62 1.22
N LEU A 52 5.61 -9.98 1.59
CA LEU A 52 6.34 -9.40 2.71
C LEU A 52 6.50 -7.89 2.51
N ARG A 53 6.57 -7.17 3.61
CA ARG A 53 6.80 -5.73 3.61
C ARG A 53 8.19 -5.41 3.07
N VAL A 54 8.28 -4.38 2.24
CA VAL A 54 9.54 -3.81 1.77
C VAL A 54 9.84 -2.55 2.58
N LEU A 55 11.00 -2.48 3.22
CA LEU A 55 11.45 -1.30 3.95
C LEU A 55 11.85 -0.20 2.96
N PHE A 56 11.30 1.00 3.12
CA PHE A 56 11.64 2.16 2.27
C PHE A 56 12.99 2.79 2.62
N LYS A 57 13.54 2.41 3.77
CA LYS A 57 14.89 2.76 4.22
C LYS A 57 15.82 1.56 3.93
N ASP A 58 17.08 1.77 3.99
CA ASP A 58 18.11 0.71 3.93
C ASP A 58 18.12 -0.12 2.63
N GLY A 59 18.00 0.57 1.49
CA GLY A 59 18.13 -0.06 0.17
C GLY A 59 16.97 -0.95 -0.25
N HIS A 60 15.78 -0.70 0.28
CA HIS A 60 14.56 -1.44 -0.03
C HIS A 60 14.60 -2.92 0.40
N LYS A 61 15.19 -3.17 1.56
CA LYS A 61 15.30 -4.51 2.11
C LYS A 61 13.91 -5.09 2.40
N ILE A 62 13.72 -6.37 2.06
CA ILE A 62 12.54 -7.15 2.45
C ILE A 62 12.64 -7.43 3.95
N GLU A 63 11.55 -7.26 4.67
CA GLU A 63 11.50 -7.50 6.09
C GLU A 63 10.96 -8.90 6.40
N GLY A 64 11.81 -9.72 7.01
CA GLY A 64 11.49 -11.09 7.42
C GLY A 64 11.62 -12.12 6.30
N ASP A 65 11.24 -13.34 6.62
CA ASP A 65 11.23 -14.49 5.73
C ASP A 65 9.78 -14.88 5.39
N GLU A 66 9.60 -15.64 4.30
CA GLU A 66 8.30 -16.18 3.94
C GLU A 66 7.66 -16.93 5.10
N CYS A 67 6.40 -16.65 5.38
CA CYS A 67 5.72 -17.13 6.57
C CYS A 67 4.22 -17.29 6.34
N ILE A 68 3.57 -17.94 7.31
CA ILE A 68 2.10 -18.06 7.36
C ILE A 68 1.62 -17.31 8.60
N ILE A 69 0.74 -16.34 8.39
CA ILE A 69 0.11 -15.55 9.45
C ILE A 69 -1.41 -15.62 9.25
N ASN A 70 -2.13 -15.96 10.30
CA ASN A 70 -3.59 -16.12 10.26
C ASN A 70 -4.07 -17.00 9.08
N GLY A 71 -3.32 -18.09 8.78
CA GLY A 71 -3.61 -19.01 7.68
C GLY A 71 -3.28 -18.49 6.28
N LYS A 72 -2.70 -17.32 6.15
CA LYS A 72 -2.32 -16.70 4.86
C LYS A 72 -0.82 -16.73 4.66
N LYS A 73 -0.37 -17.18 3.48
CA LYS A 73 1.04 -17.19 3.12
C LYS A 73 1.48 -15.80 2.66
N TYR A 74 2.58 -15.31 3.24
CA TYR A 74 3.31 -14.12 2.80
C TYR A 74 4.59 -14.55 2.10
N GLU A 75 4.72 -14.15 0.84
CA GLU A 75 5.83 -14.51 -0.05
C GLU A 75 6.77 -13.33 -0.25
N THR A 76 7.99 -13.61 -0.66
CA THR A 76 8.92 -12.59 -1.15
C THR A 76 8.31 -11.86 -2.35
N PRO A 77 8.23 -10.52 -2.35
CA PRO A 77 7.73 -9.79 -3.51
C PRO A 77 8.63 -10.03 -4.73
N PRO A 78 8.04 -10.13 -5.93
CA PRO A 78 8.82 -10.35 -7.15
C PRO A 78 9.72 -9.15 -7.47
N ASP A 79 10.87 -9.41 -8.07
CA ASP A 79 11.72 -8.35 -8.61
C ASP A 79 11.09 -7.75 -9.88
N ILE A 80 10.24 -6.75 -9.67
CA ILE A 80 9.53 -6.05 -10.74
C ILE A 80 10.50 -5.26 -11.62
N LEU A 81 11.48 -4.59 -11.01
CA LEU A 81 12.41 -3.73 -11.76
C LEU A 81 13.41 -4.52 -12.60
N GLY A 82 13.86 -5.67 -12.11
CA GLY A 82 14.74 -6.57 -12.86
C GLY A 82 14.04 -7.36 -13.98
N ASN A 83 12.69 -7.38 -13.98
CA ASN A 83 11.89 -8.15 -14.94
C ASN A 83 10.77 -7.30 -15.56
N LYS A 84 11.02 -6.04 -15.87
CA LYS A 84 10.00 -5.08 -16.35
C LYS A 84 9.24 -5.55 -17.58
N ASP A 85 9.91 -6.26 -18.47
CA ASP A 85 9.34 -6.83 -19.71
C ASP A 85 8.26 -7.88 -19.47
N LYS A 86 8.19 -8.45 -18.27
CA LYS A 86 7.15 -9.42 -17.88
C LYS A 86 5.87 -8.79 -17.36
N TYR A 87 5.85 -7.48 -17.18
CA TYR A 87 4.73 -6.78 -16.54
C TYR A 87 4.21 -5.64 -17.40
N GLU A 88 2.90 -5.48 -17.41
CA GLU A 88 2.25 -4.29 -17.95
C GLU A 88 2.08 -3.26 -16.83
N PHE A 89 2.50 -2.02 -17.09
CA PHE A 89 2.42 -0.92 -16.12
C PHE A 89 1.36 0.08 -16.51
N LEU A 90 0.63 0.55 -15.51
CA LEU A 90 -0.30 1.66 -15.62
C LEU A 90 0.33 2.88 -14.93
N ASN A 91 0.46 3.98 -15.65
CA ASN A 91 0.92 5.26 -15.12
C ASN A 91 0.43 6.40 -16.01
N TRP A 92 0.19 7.54 -15.44
CA TRP A 92 -0.44 8.67 -16.12
C TRP A 92 0.27 9.99 -15.75
N ASP A 93 0.16 10.97 -16.66
CA ASP A 93 0.29 12.37 -16.27
C ASP A 93 -0.92 12.71 -15.39
N CYS A 94 -0.69 13.37 -14.28
CA CYS A 94 -1.73 13.74 -13.32
C CYS A 94 -1.65 15.23 -13.02
N ASP A 95 -2.78 15.91 -13.06
CA ASP A 95 -2.94 17.30 -12.66
C ASP A 95 -3.60 17.45 -11.28
N LEU A 96 -3.68 18.68 -10.77
CA LEU A 96 -4.43 18.95 -9.55
C LEU A 96 -5.91 18.63 -9.74
N GLY A 97 -6.44 17.83 -8.83
CA GLY A 97 -7.82 17.33 -8.89
C GLY A 97 -7.94 15.91 -9.41
N ASP A 98 -6.90 15.38 -10.06
CA ASP A 98 -6.88 13.97 -10.45
C ASP A 98 -6.72 13.07 -9.23
N CYS A 99 -7.27 11.87 -9.33
CA CYS A 99 -7.15 10.84 -8.30
C CYS A 99 -7.00 9.46 -8.94
N VAL A 100 -6.01 8.70 -8.49
CA VAL A 100 -5.88 7.29 -8.85
C VAL A 100 -6.41 6.44 -7.68
N ILE A 101 -7.38 5.57 -7.99
CA ILE A 101 -7.96 4.64 -7.01
C ILE A 101 -7.54 3.22 -7.36
N PHE A 102 -7.00 2.49 -6.39
CA PHE A 102 -6.54 1.13 -6.60
C PHE A 102 -6.71 0.24 -5.37
N ASP A 103 -6.86 -1.07 -5.59
CA ASP A 103 -6.91 -2.08 -4.51
C ASP A 103 -5.58 -2.09 -3.73
N MET A 104 -5.62 -2.17 -2.40
CA MET A 104 -4.42 -2.19 -1.56
C MET A 104 -3.47 -3.36 -1.84
N ARG A 105 -3.91 -4.40 -2.55
CA ARG A 105 -3.08 -5.52 -3.02
C ARG A 105 -2.37 -5.25 -4.34
N THR A 106 -2.64 -4.11 -4.99
CA THR A 106 -1.96 -3.76 -6.25
C THR A 106 -0.50 -3.42 -5.99
N LEU A 107 0.41 -4.13 -6.64
CA LEU A 107 1.84 -3.80 -6.60
C LEU A 107 2.06 -2.46 -7.30
N HIS A 108 2.72 -1.55 -6.60
CA HIS A 108 3.02 -0.22 -7.13
C HIS A 108 4.36 0.30 -6.60
N GLY A 109 4.98 1.17 -7.36
CA GLY A 109 6.29 1.73 -7.02
C GLY A 109 6.77 2.71 -8.07
N VAL A 110 7.99 3.20 -7.95
CA VAL A 110 8.58 4.13 -8.91
C VAL A 110 9.43 3.37 -9.93
N ILE A 111 9.01 3.45 -11.19
CA ILE A 111 9.70 2.78 -12.32
C ILE A 111 10.82 3.62 -12.94
N SER A 112 10.77 4.94 -12.76
CA SER A 112 11.76 5.86 -13.34
C SER A 112 13.19 5.54 -12.90
N PRO A 113 14.18 5.58 -13.81
CA PRO A 113 15.58 5.41 -13.45
C PRO A 113 16.14 6.61 -12.65
N SER A 114 15.54 7.77 -12.79
CA SER A 114 15.99 9.02 -12.15
C SER A 114 15.09 9.43 -10.98
N ILE A 115 15.65 10.13 -10.01
CA ILE A 115 14.91 10.83 -8.97
C ILE A 115 14.58 12.23 -9.50
N PRO A 116 13.31 12.68 -9.46
CA PRO A 116 12.97 14.04 -9.87
C PRO A 116 13.72 15.09 -9.06
N ASN A 117 14.17 16.16 -9.73
CA ASN A 117 14.84 17.29 -9.08
C ASN A 117 13.88 18.21 -8.29
N LYS A 118 12.61 17.81 -8.18
CA LYS A 118 11.57 18.55 -7.47
C LYS A 118 10.94 17.68 -6.39
N THR A 119 10.46 18.30 -5.33
CA THR A 119 9.64 17.61 -4.34
C THR A 119 8.27 17.32 -4.93
N LEU A 120 7.87 16.08 -4.93
CA LEU A 120 6.52 15.65 -5.29
C LEU A 120 5.73 15.36 -4.03
N SER A 121 4.70 16.15 -3.78
CA SER A 121 3.78 15.97 -2.65
C SER A 121 2.52 15.27 -3.11
N ARG A 122 2.03 14.36 -2.28
CA ARG A 122 0.80 13.62 -2.52
C ARG A 122 0.05 13.38 -1.23
N TYR A 123 -1.23 13.27 -1.34
CA TYR A 123 -2.10 12.79 -0.26
C TYR A 123 -2.55 11.37 -0.59
N THR A 124 -2.56 10.50 0.40
CA THR A 124 -3.08 9.13 0.25
C THR A 124 -4.09 8.86 1.35
N LEU A 125 -5.29 8.46 0.95
CA LEU A 125 -6.36 8.03 1.84
C LEU A 125 -6.63 6.55 1.58
N ARG A 126 -6.82 5.78 2.65
CA ARG A 126 -7.21 4.38 2.55
C ARG A 126 -8.62 4.24 3.06
N VAL A 127 -9.45 3.58 2.29
CA VAL A 127 -10.84 3.30 2.63
C VAL A 127 -11.10 1.79 2.56
N ALA A 128 -12.00 1.35 3.43
CA ALA A 128 -12.32 -0.06 3.60
C ALA A 128 -13.81 -0.29 3.45
N LYS A 129 -14.20 -1.43 2.90
CA LYS A 129 -15.58 -1.89 2.92
C LYS A 129 -15.95 -2.46 4.29
N GLU A 130 -17.24 -2.65 4.49
CA GLU A 130 -17.82 -3.24 5.71
C GLU A 130 -17.36 -4.67 6.01
N ASP A 131 -16.85 -5.40 5.00
CA ASP A 131 -16.29 -6.74 5.15
C ASP A 131 -14.90 -6.75 5.79
N THR A 132 -14.28 -5.58 5.96
CA THR A 132 -12.92 -5.44 6.49
C THR A 132 -12.91 -5.60 8.01
N LYS A 133 -11.93 -6.39 8.47
CA LYS A 133 -11.74 -6.73 9.89
C LYS A 133 -10.31 -6.46 10.33
N ILE A 134 -10.14 -6.28 11.63
CA ILE A 134 -8.81 -6.25 12.27
C ILE A 134 -8.15 -7.63 12.11
N SER A 135 -6.90 -7.62 11.65
CA SER A 135 -6.07 -8.81 11.50
C SER A 135 -4.63 -8.47 11.79
N TYR A 136 -4.18 -8.67 13.01
CA TYR A 136 -2.79 -8.40 13.40
C TYR A 136 -1.84 -9.37 12.72
N ILE A 137 -0.98 -8.85 11.83
CA ILE A 137 -0.14 -9.64 10.91
C ILE A 137 1.35 -9.68 11.27
N GLY A 138 1.71 -9.52 12.51
CA GLY A 138 3.10 -9.64 12.95
C GLY A 138 3.72 -8.29 13.31
N ASP A 139 5.02 -8.31 13.66
CA ASP A 139 5.70 -7.14 14.24
C ASP A 139 6.14 -6.10 13.22
N TRP A 140 6.00 -6.37 11.94
CA TRP A 140 6.40 -5.47 10.86
C TRP A 140 5.40 -4.34 10.55
N THR A 141 4.20 -4.38 11.09
CA THR A 141 3.27 -3.25 10.97
C THR A 141 3.67 -2.11 11.92
N SER A 142 3.18 -0.91 11.66
CA SER A 142 3.53 0.25 12.49
C SER A 142 3.15 0.03 13.95
N TYR A 143 4.15 -0.08 14.81
CA TYR A 143 3.97 -0.31 16.24
C TYR A 143 3.02 0.72 16.88
N ASN A 144 3.18 1.99 16.56
CA ASN A 144 2.34 3.05 17.14
C ASN A 144 0.87 2.91 16.72
N TYR A 145 0.62 2.54 15.46
CA TYR A 145 -0.74 2.35 14.96
C TYR A 145 -1.39 1.10 15.57
N ARG A 146 -0.67 -0.01 15.60
CA ARG A 146 -1.12 -1.24 16.27
C ARG A 146 -1.42 -0.99 17.74
N LYS A 147 -0.49 -0.34 18.46
CA LYS A 147 -0.70 -0.02 19.86
C LYS A 147 -1.95 0.83 20.07
N ALA A 148 -2.19 1.83 19.25
CA ALA A 148 -3.40 2.66 19.33
C ALA A 148 -4.68 1.84 19.15
N MET A 149 -4.70 0.90 18.18
CA MET A 149 -5.83 -0.01 18.01
C MET A 149 -6.04 -0.93 19.21
N GLN A 150 -4.96 -1.51 19.75
CA GLN A 150 -5.01 -2.38 20.92
C GLN A 150 -5.47 -1.63 22.18
N ASP A 151 -4.96 -0.41 22.41
CA ASP A 151 -5.36 0.46 23.50
C ASP A 151 -6.85 0.87 23.38
N ALA A 152 -7.35 1.02 22.17
CA ALA A 152 -8.77 1.24 21.88
C ALA A 152 -9.63 -0.04 21.97
N GLY A 153 -9.03 -1.19 22.27
CA GLY A 153 -9.73 -2.46 22.54
C GLY A 153 -9.98 -3.34 21.33
N TYR A 154 -9.48 -2.99 20.12
CA TYR A 154 -9.68 -3.82 18.93
C TYR A 154 -8.91 -5.14 19.01
N LYS A 155 -9.57 -6.22 18.63
CA LYS A 155 -9.06 -7.60 18.60
C LYS A 155 -9.10 -8.17 17.19
N ASN A 156 -8.35 -9.24 16.96
CA ASN A 156 -8.45 -9.98 15.70
C ASN A 156 -9.90 -10.40 15.43
N GLY A 157 -10.36 -10.12 14.22
CA GLY A 157 -11.71 -10.44 13.76
C GLY A 157 -12.75 -9.34 14.03
N ASP A 158 -12.42 -8.31 14.82
CA ASP A 158 -13.34 -7.19 15.04
C ASP A 158 -13.58 -6.42 13.74
N PRO A 159 -14.82 -5.99 13.45
CA PRO A 159 -15.11 -5.12 12.33
C PRO A 159 -14.46 -3.74 12.54
N LEU A 160 -14.15 -3.04 11.45
CA LEU A 160 -13.76 -1.64 11.54
C LEU A 160 -14.97 -0.78 11.95
N GLY A 161 -14.74 0.24 12.77
CA GLY A 161 -15.77 1.15 13.26
C GLY A 161 -15.29 2.04 14.39
N GLY A 162 -16.21 2.80 15.00
CA GLY A 162 -15.90 3.72 16.11
C GLY A 162 -15.10 4.95 15.68
N GLU A 163 -14.44 5.59 16.63
CA GLU A 163 -13.73 6.85 16.40
C GLU A 163 -12.50 6.67 15.49
N MET A 164 -11.78 5.54 15.58
CA MET A 164 -10.60 5.30 14.77
C MET A 164 -10.92 5.02 13.31
N PHE A 165 -12.11 4.46 13.03
CA PHE A 165 -12.54 4.06 11.70
C PHE A 165 -13.96 4.58 11.42
N PRO A 166 -14.10 5.90 11.21
CA PRO A 166 -15.42 6.50 11.00
C PRO A 166 -16.05 6.00 9.69
N THR A 167 -17.34 5.72 9.75
CA THR A 167 -18.10 5.38 8.54
C THR A 167 -18.27 6.63 7.68
N LEU A 168 -17.72 6.60 6.45
CA LEU A 168 -17.83 7.71 5.51
C LEU A 168 -19.14 7.68 4.72
N TYR A 169 -19.65 6.48 4.43
CA TYR A 169 -20.86 6.26 3.65
C TYR A 169 -21.57 4.97 4.10
N LYS A 170 -22.90 5.01 4.14
CA LYS A 170 -23.76 3.83 4.27
C LYS A 170 -24.68 3.77 3.06
N SER A 171 -24.72 2.64 2.38
CA SER A 171 -25.78 2.41 1.38
C SER A 171 -27.13 2.35 2.09
N THR A 172 -28.07 3.11 1.62
CA THR A 172 -29.49 3.04 2.01
C THR A 172 -30.14 1.83 1.38
#